data_047c43ee2b57e30f274af4968b5079a4
#
_entry.id   047c43ee2b57e30f274af4968b5079a4
#
_cell.length_a   1.000
_cell.length_b   1.000
_cell.length_c   1.000
_cell.angle_alpha   90.00
_cell.angle_beta   90.00
_cell.angle_gamma   90.00
#
_symmetry.space_group_name_H-M   'P 1'
#
loop_
_entity.id
_entity.type
_entity.pdbx_description
1 polymer ?
#
loop_
_entity_poly.entity_id
_entity_poly.type
_entity_poly.pdbx_seq_one_letter_code
_entity_poly.pdbx_strand_id
1 'polypeptide(L)'
;MDIFLLEAAINGLLLAGILALLTLGLNLIFGVIDVVWIAYADLVMCGMYAVYWLFAVFGWPLPLAFAASVLGVAALGVIVHLLIIAPILSSAPINQLLATGGLLYFLQSFATLLFTTDFRNIGVRLPIIEIGGIYISYSRLLAFGVALVGATALYLFLKRTYIGTAIRAIAQDREIIGLMGVDQRRIYLVTSAIGGALAGLGACLLALQYDVHPFIGNTFGPLIFMICVLGGLGNMIGGFIAAFIISQIIAIGGYYFSTELSYVLAFMLFIVLMFIRPQGIVGR
;
A
#
# COMPACT_ATOMS: atom_id res chain seq x y z
N MET A 1 14.82 29.27 8.94
CA MET A 1 14.14 27.95 8.87
C MET A 1 15.25 26.93 8.92
N ASP A 2 15.25 26.03 9.89
CA ASP A 2 16.36 25.09 10.08
C ASP A 2 16.45 24.17 8.86
N ILE A 3 17.62 24.07 8.25
CA ILE A 3 17.87 23.24 7.06
C ILE A 3 17.43 21.79 7.30
N PHE A 4 17.67 21.29 8.52
CA PHE A 4 17.24 19.94 8.92
C PHE A 4 15.71 19.75 8.99
N LEU A 5 14.96 20.79 9.38
CA LEU A 5 13.49 20.74 9.36
C LEU A 5 12.96 20.67 7.92
N LEU A 6 13.60 21.42 7.02
CA LEU A 6 13.25 21.37 5.59
C LEU A 6 13.58 20.00 4.99
N GLU A 7 14.72 19.43 5.36
CA GLU A 7 15.09 18.07 4.95
C GLU A 7 14.09 17.02 5.47
N ALA A 8 13.67 17.11 6.74
CA ALA A 8 12.64 16.23 7.29
C ALA A 8 11.31 16.37 6.54
N ALA A 9 10.86 17.60 6.25
CA ALA A 9 9.63 17.83 5.51
C ALA A 9 9.68 17.28 4.07
N ILE A 10 10.81 17.43 3.37
CA ILE A 10 11.02 16.85 2.04
C ILE A 10 11.00 15.32 2.12
N ASN A 11 11.71 14.74 3.08
CA ASN A 11 11.71 13.29 3.29
C ASN A 11 10.31 12.74 3.61
N GLY A 12 9.51 13.48 4.38
CA GLY A 12 8.11 13.17 4.65
C GLY A 12 7.26 13.20 3.38
N LEU A 13 7.45 14.20 2.53
CA LEU A 13 6.76 14.29 1.23
C LEU A 13 7.11 13.10 0.33
N LEU A 14 8.37 12.71 0.29
CA LEU A 14 8.83 11.57 -0.53
C LEU A 14 8.27 10.23 -0.02
N LEU A 15 8.20 10.05 1.30
CA LEU A 15 7.59 8.88 1.93
C LEU A 15 6.07 8.83 1.65
N ALA A 16 5.42 10.00 1.65
CA ALA A 16 3.99 10.10 1.37
C ALA A 16 3.60 9.47 0.04
N GLY A 17 4.43 9.59 -0.99
CA GLY A 17 4.15 9.00 -2.31
C GLY A 17 3.96 7.49 -2.24
N ILE A 18 4.85 6.77 -1.55
CA ILE A 18 4.76 5.31 -1.41
C ILE A 18 3.55 4.91 -0.58
N LEU A 19 3.36 5.56 0.58
CA LEU A 19 2.22 5.28 1.45
C LEU A 19 0.89 5.60 0.77
N ALA A 20 0.82 6.67 -0.01
CA ALA A 20 -0.35 7.00 -0.82
C ALA A 20 -0.65 5.91 -1.85
N LEU A 21 0.36 5.42 -2.57
CA LEU A 21 0.19 4.36 -3.57
C LEU A 21 -0.35 3.08 -2.95
N LEU A 22 0.23 2.65 -1.82
CA LEU A 22 -0.20 1.46 -1.09
C LEU A 22 -1.63 1.63 -0.53
N THR A 23 -1.91 2.79 0.03
CA THR A 23 -3.25 3.11 0.54
C THR A 23 -4.29 3.16 -0.58
N LEU A 24 -3.95 3.67 -1.76
CA LEU A 24 -4.85 3.65 -2.92
C LEU A 24 -5.22 2.23 -3.32
N GLY A 25 -4.27 1.28 -3.29
CA GLY A 25 -4.54 -0.13 -3.56
C GLY A 25 -5.50 -0.74 -2.56
N LEU A 26 -5.29 -0.53 -1.26
CA LEU A 26 -6.17 -1.01 -0.21
C LEU A 26 -7.56 -0.35 -0.27
N ASN A 27 -7.62 0.99 -0.47
CA ASN A 27 -8.86 1.73 -0.62
C ASN A 27 -9.69 1.28 -1.83
N LEU A 28 -9.02 0.95 -2.94
CA LEU A 28 -9.69 0.41 -4.11
C LEU A 28 -10.36 -0.93 -3.80
N ILE A 29 -9.63 -1.84 -3.15
CA ILE A 29 -10.16 -3.15 -2.77
C ILE A 29 -11.32 -2.98 -1.80
N PHE A 30 -11.14 -2.22 -0.72
CA PHE A 30 -12.17 -2.01 0.28
C PHE A 30 -13.42 -1.35 -0.32
N GLY A 31 -13.26 -0.30 -1.11
CA GLY A 31 -14.38 0.45 -1.70
C GLY A 31 -15.25 -0.39 -2.65
N VAL A 32 -14.67 -1.42 -3.28
CA VAL A 32 -15.39 -2.28 -4.25
C VAL A 32 -15.85 -3.59 -3.63
N ILE A 33 -14.97 -4.26 -2.88
CA ILE A 33 -15.22 -5.60 -2.33
C ILE A 33 -15.81 -5.54 -0.92
N ASP A 34 -15.54 -4.45 -0.16
CA ASP A 34 -15.98 -4.21 1.22
C ASP A 34 -15.52 -5.27 2.22
N VAL A 35 -14.32 -5.76 2.03
CA VAL A 35 -13.66 -6.69 2.93
C VAL A 35 -12.42 -6.02 3.49
N VAL A 36 -12.28 -6.06 4.82
CA VAL A 36 -11.08 -5.57 5.49
C VAL A 36 -9.95 -6.57 5.25
N TRP A 37 -9.05 -6.21 4.34
CA TRP A 37 -7.93 -7.08 3.98
C TRP A 37 -6.69 -6.75 4.80
N ILE A 38 -6.58 -7.32 6.00
CA ILE A 38 -5.46 -7.06 6.93
C ILE A 38 -4.13 -7.55 6.34
N ALA A 39 -4.12 -8.69 5.64
CA ALA A 39 -2.93 -9.25 5.01
C ALA A 39 -2.44 -8.49 3.76
N TYR A 40 -2.99 -7.31 3.45
CA TYR A 40 -2.58 -6.54 2.27
C TYR A 40 -1.09 -6.17 2.29
N ALA A 41 -0.55 -5.81 3.46
CA ALA A 41 0.86 -5.48 3.61
C ALA A 41 1.78 -6.71 3.45
N ASP A 42 1.27 -7.92 3.66
CA ASP A 42 2.05 -9.14 3.43
C ASP A 42 2.13 -9.49 1.93
N LEU A 43 1.22 -8.99 1.10
CA LEU A 43 1.41 -8.99 -0.35
C LEU A 43 2.60 -8.09 -0.75
N VAL A 44 2.76 -6.97 -0.08
CA VAL A 44 3.94 -6.10 -0.27
C VAL A 44 5.21 -6.84 0.12
N MET A 45 5.22 -7.53 1.25
CA MET A 45 6.33 -8.40 1.66
C MET A 45 6.66 -9.43 0.58
N CYS A 46 5.68 -10.15 0.05
CA CYS A 46 5.88 -11.11 -1.04
C CYS A 46 6.51 -10.45 -2.29
N GLY A 47 6.06 -9.23 -2.62
CA GLY A 47 6.63 -8.46 -3.73
C GLY A 47 8.08 -8.06 -3.49
N MET A 48 8.43 -7.65 -2.27
CA MET A 48 9.82 -7.33 -1.90
C MET A 48 10.72 -8.56 -2.02
N TYR A 49 10.26 -9.72 -1.55
CA TYR A 49 10.98 -10.99 -1.74
C TYR A 49 11.14 -11.36 -3.22
N ALA A 50 10.09 -11.17 -4.04
CA ALA A 50 10.18 -11.41 -5.48
C ALA A 50 11.26 -10.54 -6.13
N VAL A 51 11.32 -9.24 -5.80
CA VAL A 51 12.39 -8.34 -6.28
C VAL A 51 13.76 -8.83 -5.81
N TYR A 52 13.91 -9.17 -4.54
CA TYR A 52 15.17 -9.64 -3.99
C TYR A 52 15.68 -10.89 -4.73
N TRP A 53 14.85 -11.91 -4.89
CA TRP A 53 15.24 -13.15 -5.56
C TRP A 53 15.54 -12.93 -7.04
N LEU A 54 14.69 -12.20 -7.76
CA LEU A 54 14.88 -11.97 -9.20
C LEU A 54 16.12 -11.12 -9.48
N PHE A 55 16.33 -10.05 -8.72
CA PHE A 55 17.43 -9.13 -8.95
C PHE A 55 18.73 -9.58 -8.28
N ALA A 56 18.71 -9.79 -6.93
CA ALA A 56 19.94 -10.04 -6.18
C ALA A 56 20.47 -11.49 -6.31
N VAL A 57 19.57 -12.47 -6.46
CA VAL A 57 19.97 -13.89 -6.54
C VAL A 57 20.08 -14.35 -7.98
N PHE A 58 19.08 -14.11 -8.83
CA PHE A 58 19.08 -14.55 -10.21
C PHE A 58 19.75 -13.56 -11.19
N GLY A 59 20.12 -12.36 -10.74
CA GLY A 59 20.85 -11.38 -11.56
C GLY A 59 20.03 -10.75 -12.68
N TRP A 60 18.70 -10.74 -12.58
CA TRP A 60 17.87 -10.09 -13.58
C TRP A 60 18.07 -8.56 -13.57
N PRO A 61 17.93 -7.89 -14.70
CA PRO A 61 17.95 -6.43 -14.70
C PRO A 61 16.79 -5.86 -13.87
N LEU A 62 17.07 -4.83 -13.08
CA LEU A 62 16.12 -4.26 -12.10
C LEU A 62 14.72 -3.95 -12.67
N PRO A 63 14.57 -3.35 -13.87
CA PRO A 63 13.25 -3.08 -14.43
C PRO A 63 12.44 -4.35 -14.72
N LEU A 64 13.11 -5.43 -15.16
CA LEU A 64 12.43 -6.72 -15.38
C LEU A 64 12.04 -7.40 -14.07
N ALA A 65 12.89 -7.33 -13.04
CA ALA A 65 12.57 -7.82 -11.71
C ALA A 65 11.35 -7.07 -11.12
N PHE A 66 11.28 -5.76 -11.32
CA PHE A 66 10.14 -4.95 -10.91
C PHE A 66 8.85 -5.34 -11.66
N ALA A 67 8.91 -5.43 -12.98
CA ALA A 67 7.75 -5.84 -13.78
C ALA A 67 7.24 -7.23 -13.38
N ALA A 68 8.14 -8.18 -13.20
CA ALA A 68 7.80 -9.54 -12.77
C ALA A 68 7.21 -9.56 -11.34
N SER A 69 7.76 -8.77 -10.42
CA SER A 69 7.21 -8.63 -9.06
C SER A 69 5.80 -8.05 -9.09
N VAL A 70 5.57 -6.96 -9.83
CA VAL A 70 4.23 -6.36 -9.96
C VAL A 70 3.22 -7.35 -10.52
N LEU A 71 3.57 -8.08 -11.58
CA LEU A 71 2.69 -9.09 -12.17
C LEU A 71 2.48 -10.29 -11.23
N GLY A 72 3.53 -10.73 -10.54
CA GLY A 72 3.45 -11.81 -9.56
C GLY A 72 2.55 -11.48 -8.39
N VAL A 73 2.67 -10.28 -7.83
CA VAL A 73 1.80 -9.82 -6.72
C VAL A 73 0.37 -9.55 -7.20
N ALA A 74 0.19 -9.07 -8.44
CA ALA A 74 -1.13 -8.95 -9.04
C ALA A 74 -1.82 -10.33 -9.16
N ALA A 75 -1.10 -11.34 -9.65
CA ALA A 75 -1.58 -12.71 -9.73
C ALA A 75 -1.87 -13.29 -8.32
N LEU A 76 -0.99 -13.04 -7.35
CA LEU A 76 -1.20 -13.45 -5.96
C LEU A 76 -2.46 -12.80 -5.37
N GLY A 77 -2.71 -11.52 -5.66
CA GLY A 77 -3.94 -10.83 -5.28
C GLY A 77 -5.20 -11.49 -5.83
N VAL A 78 -5.15 -11.93 -7.10
CA VAL A 78 -6.25 -12.71 -7.71
C VAL A 78 -6.41 -14.08 -7.04
N ILE A 79 -5.31 -14.79 -6.78
CA ILE A 79 -5.34 -16.11 -6.13
C ILE A 79 -5.95 -16.00 -4.74
N VAL A 80 -5.51 -15.03 -3.94
CA VAL A 80 -6.06 -14.77 -2.60
C VAL A 80 -7.53 -14.41 -2.68
N HIS A 81 -7.92 -13.61 -3.68
CA HIS A 81 -9.34 -13.30 -3.88
C HIS A 81 -10.16 -14.55 -4.14
N LEU A 82 -9.72 -15.41 -5.07
CA LEU A 82 -10.45 -16.62 -5.45
C LEU A 82 -10.54 -17.64 -4.32
N LEU A 83 -9.45 -17.85 -3.58
CA LEU A 83 -9.36 -18.91 -2.58
C LEU A 83 -9.88 -18.50 -1.21
N ILE A 84 -9.76 -17.22 -0.85
CA ILE A 84 -10.04 -16.75 0.52
C ILE A 84 -11.17 -15.73 0.53
N ILE A 85 -11.07 -14.65 -0.28
CA ILE A 85 -12.02 -13.55 -0.19
C ILE A 85 -13.38 -13.92 -0.77
N ALA A 86 -13.42 -14.51 -1.96
CA ALA A 86 -14.68 -14.86 -2.61
C ALA A 86 -15.56 -15.80 -1.76
N PRO A 87 -15.03 -16.84 -1.08
CA PRO A 87 -15.84 -17.69 -0.22
C PRO A 87 -16.41 -17.00 1.03
N ILE A 88 -15.75 -15.94 1.52
CA ILE A 88 -16.15 -15.26 2.77
C ILE A 88 -16.93 -13.97 2.53
N LEU A 89 -17.19 -13.57 1.29
CA LEU A 89 -17.90 -12.32 0.96
C LEU A 89 -19.28 -12.21 1.64
N SER A 90 -20.00 -13.31 1.76
CA SER A 90 -21.32 -13.38 2.40
C SER A 90 -21.26 -13.64 3.90
N SER A 91 -20.07 -13.80 4.48
CA SER A 91 -19.89 -14.08 5.89
C SER A 91 -19.95 -12.81 6.73
N ALA A 92 -20.21 -12.96 8.04
CA ALA A 92 -20.17 -11.83 8.97
C ALA A 92 -18.77 -11.16 8.97
N PRO A 93 -18.70 -9.83 9.19
CA PRO A 93 -17.43 -9.08 9.13
C PRO A 93 -16.33 -9.64 10.04
N ILE A 94 -16.70 -10.23 11.18
CA ILE A 94 -15.73 -10.86 12.09
C ILE A 94 -15.05 -12.08 11.45
N ASN A 95 -15.77 -12.87 10.67
CA ASN A 95 -15.22 -14.03 9.96
C ASN A 95 -14.28 -13.59 8.85
N GLN A 96 -14.58 -12.48 8.18
CA GLN A 96 -13.71 -11.88 7.16
C GLN A 96 -12.40 -11.40 7.79
N LEU A 97 -12.47 -10.73 8.94
CA LEU A 97 -11.31 -10.31 9.71
C LEU A 97 -10.44 -11.49 10.14
N LEU A 98 -11.06 -12.55 10.66
CA LEU A 98 -10.34 -13.75 11.08
C LEU A 98 -9.67 -14.47 9.91
N ALA A 99 -10.35 -14.57 8.76
CA ALA A 99 -9.78 -15.22 7.58
C ALA A 99 -8.59 -14.42 7.00
N THR A 100 -8.73 -13.09 6.88
CA THR A 100 -7.63 -12.24 6.39
C THR A 100 -6.49 -12.12 7.40
N GLY A 101 -6.78 -12.15 8.70
CA GLY A 101 -5.77 -12.25 9.77
C GLY A 101 -5.05 -13.60 9.76
N GLY A 102 -5.76 -14.71 9.54
CA GLY A 102 -5.16 -16.03 9.35
C GLY A 102 -4.24 -16.08 8.15
N LEU A 103 -4.64 -15.45 7.02
CA LEU A 103 -3.79 -15.31 5.84
C LEU A 103 -2.50 -14.53 6.13
N LEU A 104 -2.58 -13.46 6.93
CA LEU A 104 -1.42 -12.68 7.37
C LEU A 104 -0.38 -13.60 8.03
N TYR A 105 -0.80 -14.35 9.08
CA TYR A 105 0.10 -15.25 9.77
C TYR A 105 0.60 -16.40 8.88
N PHE A 106 -0.25 -16.90 7.99
CA PHE A 106 0.16 -17.91 7.02
C PHE A 106 1.29 -17.39 6.11
N LEU A 107 1.14 -16.21 5.51
CA LEU A 107 2.14 -15.63 4.62
C LEU A 107 3.46 -15.34 5.34
N GLN A 108 3.40 -14.78 6.57
CA GLN A 108 4.60 -14.52 7.38
C GLN A 108 5.32 -15.82 7.79
N SER A 109 4.57 -16.83 8.24
CA SER A 109 5.15 -18.11 8.61
C SER A 109 5.72 -18.84 7.40
N PHE A 110 5.04 -18.78 6.27
CA PHE A 110 5.50 -19.37 5.02
C PHE A 110 6.77 -18.68 4.50
N ALA A 111 6.81 -17.33 4.55
CA ALA A 111 8.02 -16.58 4.21
C ALA A 111 9.19 -16.91 5.16
N THR A 112 8.91 -17.05 6.47
CA THR A 112 9.93 -17.44 7.46
C THR A 112 10.47 -18.85 7.20
N LEU A 113 9.61 -19.78 6.82
CA LEU A 113 10.00 -21.15 6.47
C LEU A 113 10.91 -21.19 5.23
N LEU A 114 10.60 -20.40 4.20
CA LEU A 114 11.34 -20.39 2.93
C LEU A 114 12.62 -19.55 2.99
N PHE A 115 12.59 -18.42 3.71
CA PHE A 115 13.62 -17.38 3.59
C PHE A 115 14.35 -17.10 4.89
N THR A 116 13.98 -17.73 6.01
CA THR A 116 14.48 -17.42 7.35
C THR A 116 14.06 -16.01 7.84
N THR A 117 14.46 -15.62 9.03
CA THR A 117 14.15 -14.30 9.61
C THR A 117 15.22 -13.25 9.31
N ASP A 118 16.18 -13.56 8.44
CA ASP A 118 17.31 -12.68 8.16
C ASP A 118 16.87 -11.42 7.39
N PHE A 119 17.46 -10.29 7.73
CA PHE A 119 17.31 -9.06 6.98
C PHE A 119 18.13 -9.11 5.70
N ARG A 120 17.48 -8.89 4.57
CA ARG A 120 18.08 -8.99 3.23
C ARG A 120 17.95 -7.67 2.50
N ASN A 121 19.06 -7.15 1.99
CA ASN A 121 19.07 -5.93 1.20
C ASN A 121 19.30 -6.25 -0.26
N ILE A 122 18.62 -5.54 -1.17
CA ILE A 122 18.81 -5.74 -2.62
C ILE A 122 20.14 -5.19 -3.14
N GLY A 123 20.90 -4.44 -2.33
CA GLY A 123 22.25 -3.98 -2.66
C GLY A 123 22.33 -2.85 -3.68
N VAL A 124 21.22 -2.25 -4.08
CA VAL A 124 21.21 -1.12 -5.03
C VAL A 124 21.60 0.16 -4.29
N ARG A 125 22.82 0.64 -4.53
CA ARG A 125 23.30 1.91 -4.00
C ARG A 125 23.04 3.02 -5.01
N LEU A 126 22.03 3.82 -4.76
CA LEU A 126 21.75 5.01 -5.54
C LEU A 126 22.42 6.24 -4.90
N PRO A 127 22.89 7.21 -5.70
CA PRO A 127 23.56 8.39 -5.19
C PRO A 127 22.66 9.22 -4.30
N ILE A 128 23.27 9.96 -3.37
CA ILE A 128 22.61 11.00 -2.59
C ILE A 128 22.82 12.32 -3.32
N ILE A 129 21.77 13.07 -3.54
CA ILE A 129 21.82 14.39 -4.17
C ILE A 129 21.91 15.43 -3.06
N GLU A 130 22.94 16.26 -3.13
CA GLU A 130 23.10 17.41 -2.24
C GLU A 130 22.65 18.68 -2.98
N ILE A 131 21.60 19.33 -2.45
CA ILE A 131 21.09 20.59 -2.99
C ILE A 131 21.05 21.62 -1.85
N GLY A 132 21.98 22.56 -1.86
CA GLY A 132 21.97 23.65 -0.87
C GLY A 132 22.13 23.21 0.60
N GLY A 133 22.87 22.12 0.87
CA GLY A 133 23.05 21.55 2.19
C GLY A 133 21.96 20.58 2.65
N ILE A 134 21.02 20.22 1.77
CA ILE A 134 19.98 19.23 2.01
C ILE A 134 20.35 17.94 1.29
N TYR A 135 20.34 16.82 2.03
CA TYR A 135 20.66 15.51 1.51
C TYR A 135 19.40 14.74 1.13
N ILE A 136 19.18 14.53 -0.17
CA ILE A 136 18.01 13.81 -0.69
C ILE A 136 18.48 12.48 -1.30
N SER A 137 17.94 11.37 -0.81
CA SER A 137 18.20 10.07 -1.43
C SER A 137 17.51 9.97 -2.79
N TYR A 138 18.28 9.65 -3.83
CA TYR A 138 17.74 9.43 -5.18
C TYR A 138 16.69 8.30 -5.20
N SER A 139 16.86 7.26 -4.36
CA SER A 139 15.86 6.19 -4.21
C SER A 139 14.50 6.72 -3.81
N ARG A 140 14.45 7.66 -2.85
CA ARG A 140 13.19 8.26 -2.38
C ARG A 140 12.56 9.14 -3.45
N LEU A 141 13.37 9.93 -4.15
CA LEU A 141 12.88 10.79 -5.24
C LEU A 141 12.28 9.96 -6.38
N LEU A 142 13.00 8.92 -6.81
CA LEU A 142 12.54 7.98 -7.83
C LEU A 142 11.24 7.28 -7.37
N ALA A 143 11.20 6.81 -6.14
CA ALA A 143 10.03 6.15 -5.57
C ALA A 143 8.81 7.09 -5.55
N PHE A 144 8.98 8.34 -5.16
CA PHE A 144 7.92 9.35 -5.20
C PHE A 144 7.42 9.59 -6.62
N GLY A 145 8.33 9.77 -7.59
CA GLY A 145 7.98 9.97 -8.99
C GLY A 145 7.19 8.79 -9.56
N VAL A 146 7.66 7.55 -9.33
CA VAL A 146 6.96 6.33 -9.78
C VAL A 146 5.62 6.17 -9.07
N ALA A 147 5.54 6.46 -7.77
CA ALA A 147 4.28 6.41 -7.02
C ALA A 147 3.26 7.41 -7.57
N LEU A 148 3.69 8.62 -7.90
CA LEU A 148 2.82 9.65 -8.50
C LEU A 148 2.31 9.23 -9.89
N VAL A 149 3.19 8.64 -10.72
CA VAL A 149 2.81 8.08 -12.02
C VAL A 149 1.81 6.93 -11.84
N GLY A 150 2.06 6.02 -10.90
CA GLY A 150 1.15 4.91 -10.59
C GLY A 150 -0.23 5.39 -10.10
N ALA A 151 -0.26 6.36 -9.20
CA ALA A 151 -1.51 6.97 -8.71
C ALA A 151 -2.28 7.67 -9.84
N THR A 152 -1.57 8.41 -10.70
CA THR A 152 -2.16 9.09 -11.85
C THR A 152 -2.68 8.09 -12.87
N ALA A 153 -1.94 7.03 -13.15
CA ALA A 153 -2.36 5.95 -14.05
C ALA A 153 -3.63 5.27 -13.53
N LEU A 154 -3.70 4.96 -12.23
CA LEU A 154 -4.90 4.42 -11.60
C LEU A 154 -6.08 5.37 -11.74
N TYR A 155 -5.90 6.65 -11.44
CA TYR A 155 -6.97 7.66 -11.57
C TYR A 155 -7.49 7.75 -13.01
N LEU A 156 -6.60 7.80 -14.00
CA LEU A 156 -6.98 7.84 -15.41
C LEU A 156 -7.67 6.55 -15.85
N PHE A 157 -7.18 5.39 -15.40
CA PHE A 157 -7.82 4.10 -15.66
C PHE A 157 -9.25 4.08 -15.12
N LEU A 158 -9.46 4.47 -13.87
CA LEU A 158 -10.78 4.50 -13.26
C LEU A 158 -11.71 5.52 -13.92
N LYS A 159 -11.19 6.65 -14.40
CA LYS A 159 -12.01 7.70 -15.02
C LYS A 159 -12.35 7.44 -16.48
N ARG A 160 -11.44 6.81 -17.24
CA ARG A 160 -11.52 6.75 -18.70
C ARG A 160 -11.83 5.36 -19.26
N THR A 161 -11.79 4.29 -18.46
CA THR A 161 -12.07 2.94 -18.96
C THR A 161 -13.47 2.46 -18.56
N TYR A 162 -14.03 1.55 -19.36
CA TYR A 162 -15.31 0.89 -19.06
C TYR A 162 -15.23 0.12 -17.73
N ILE A 163 -14.14 -0.64 -17.52
CA ILE A 163 -13.89 -1.39 -16.28
C ILE A 163 -13.79 -0.42 -15.10
N GLY A 164 -13.07 0.69 -15.24
CA GLY A 164 -12.96 1.70 -14.20
C GLY A 164 -14.32 2.34 -13.86
N THR A 165 -15.19 2.54 -14.85
CA THR A 165 -16.55 3.02 -14.60
C THR A 165 -17.38 1.97 -13.86
N ALA A 166 -17.28 0.68 -14.23
CA ALA A 166 -17.95 -0.42 -13.53
C ALA A 166 -17.46 -0.56 -12.08
N ILE A 167 -16.15 -0.44 -11.84
CA ILE A 167 -15.56 -0.43 -10.50
C ILE A 167 -16.18 0.68 -9.63
N ARG A 168 -16.22 1.92 -10.12
CA ARG A 168 -16.81 3.06 -9.39
C ARG A 168 -18.31 2.92 -9.18
N ALA A 169 -19.01 2.33 -10.11
CA ALA A 169 -20.42 2.10 -10.01
C ALA A 169 -20.78 1.03 -8.97
N ILE A 170 -20.01 -0.08 -8.89
CA ILE A 170 -20.14 -1.11 -7.84
C ILE A 170 -19.84 -0.52 -6.46
N ALA A 171 -18.84 0.38 -6.36
CA ALA A 171 -18.52 1.05 -5.12
C ALA A 171 -19.64 1.99 -4.61
N GLN A 172 -20.57 2.41 -5.48
CA GLN A 172 -21.72 3.22 -5.10
C GLN A 172 -22.93 2.37 -4.73
N ASP A 173 -23.26 1.37 -5.55
CA ASP A 173 -24.38 0.47 -5.31
C ASP A 173 -24.14 -0.89 -6.00
N ARG A 174 -23.99 -1.93 -5.19
CA ARG A 174 -23.71 -3.29 -5.66
C ARG A 174 -24.93 -3.99 -6.26
N GLU A 175 -26.13 -3.72 -5.70
CA GLU A 175 -27.34 -4.43 -6.10
C GLU A 175 -27.82 -3.96 -7.46
N ILE A 176 -27.86 -2.65 -7.67
CA ILE A 176 -28.33 -2.04 -8.91
C ILE A 176 -27.46 -2.45 -10.10
N ILE A 177 -26.16 -2.57 -9.91
CA ILE A 177 -25.23 -2.90 -11.00
C ILE A 177 -25.37 -4.32 -11.49
N GLY A 178 -25.71 -5.27 -10.61
CA GLY A 178 -26.04 -6.63 -11.00
C GLY A 178 -27.23 -6.68 -11.98
N LEU A 179 -28.22 -5.82 -11.79
CA LEU A 179 -29.38 -5.71 -12.67
C LEU A 179 -29.06 -5.10 -14.05
N MET A 180 -28.00 -4.32 -14.15
CA MET A 180 -27.51 -3.73 -15.41
C MET A 180 -26.62 -4.66 -16.25
N GLY A 181 -26.52 -5.94 -15.88
CA GLY A 181 -25.80 -6.96 -16.64
C GLY A 181 -24.28 -6.93 -16.47
N VAL A 182 -23.75 -6.23 -15.48
CA VAL A 182 -22.32 -6.23 -15.16
C VAL A 182 -22.01 -7.44 -14.28
N ASP A 183 -21.05 -8.26 -14.71
CA ASP A 183 -20.57 -9.41 -13.94
C ASP A 183 -19.69 -8.94 -12.76
N GLN A 184 -20.31 -8.84 -11.57
CA GLN A 184 -19.65 -8.40 -10.34
C GLN A 184 -18.40 -9.23 -10.02
N ARG A 185 -18.46 -10.55 -10.27
CA ARG A 185 -17.34 -11.46 -9.99
C ARG A 185 -16.10 -11.08 -10.79
N ARG A 186 -16.27 -10.74 -12.07
CA ARG A 186 -15.15 -10.29 -12.91
C ARG A 186 -14.60 -8.96 -12.43
N ILE A 187 -15.45 -8.03 -12.00
CA ILE A 187 -14.98 -6.73 -11.49
C ILE A 187 -14.21 -6.90 -10.19
N TYR A 188 -14.64 -7.78 -9.28
CA TYR A 188 -13.90 -8.07 -8.03
C TYR A 188 -12.52 -8.69 -8.32
N LEU A 189 -12.43 -9.62 -9.27
CA LEU A 189 -11.15 -10.19 -9.70
C LEU A 189 -10.20 -9.12 -10.25
N VAL A 190 -10.69 -8.26 -11.14
CA VAL A 190 -9.89 -7.17 -11.72
C VAL A 190 -9.47 -6.17 -10.64
N THR A 191 -10.37 -5.86 -9.71
CA THR A 191 -10.06 -4.97 -8.57
C THR A 191 -8.95 -5.55 -7.69
N SER A 192 -9.02 -6.85 -7.38
CA SER A 192 -7.97 -7.55 -6.61
C SER A 192 -6.65 -7.61 -7.38
N ALA A 193 -6.69 -7.79 -8.70
CA ALA A 193 -5.50 -7.75 -9.55
C ALA A 193 -4.84 -6.36 -9.53
N ILE A 194 -5.63 -5.30 -9.67
CA ILE A 194 -5.12 -3.91 -9.62
C ILE A 194 -4.58 -3.58 -8.24
N GLY A 195 -5.31 -3.93 -7.17
CA GLY A 195 -4.83 -3.74 -5.80
C GLY A 195 -3.53 -4.50 -5.52
N GLY A 196 -3.42 -5.74 -5.99
CA GLY A 196 -2.19 -6.53 -5.94
C GLY A 196 -1.06 -5.92 -6.77
N ALA A 197 -1.34 -5.38 -7.97
CA ALA A 197 -0.36 -4.68 -8.78
C ALA A 197 0.19 -3.42 -8.08
N LEU A 198 -0.68 -2.65 -7.40
CA LEU A 198 -0.27 -1.49 -6.62
C LEU A 198 0.56 -1.89 -5.38
N ALA A 199 0.20 -3.00 -4.72
CA ALA A 199 1.03 -3.58 -3.66
C ALA A 199 2.40 -4.01 -4.19
N GLY A 200 2.46 -4.67 -5.34
CA GLY A 200 3.70 -5.06 -6.01
C GLY A 200 4.56 -3.86 -6.43
N LEU A 201 3.93 -2.81 -6.96
CA LEU A 201 4.64 -1.58 -7.29
C LEU A 201 5.20 -0.91 -6.03
N GLY A 202 4.40 -0.79 -4.98
CA GLY A 202 4.86 -0.29 -3.68
C GLY A 202 5.97 -1.13 -3.08
N ALA A 203 5.90 -2.46 -3.22
CA ALA A 203 6.95 -3.39 -2.79
C ALA A 203 8.28 -3.13 -3.49
N CYS A 204 8.27 -2.91 -4.82
CA CYS A 204 9.45 -2.54 -5.58
C CYS A 204 10.11 -1.26 -5.06
N LEU A 205 9.28 -0.26 -4.73
CA LEU A 205 9.75 1.04 -4.24
C LEU A 205 10.26 0.95 -2.81
N LEU A 206 9.61 0.15 -1.94
CA LEU A 206 10.06 -0.09 -0.58
C LEU A 206 11.36 -0.90 -0.55
N ALA A 207 11.52 -1.91 -1.42
CA ALA A 207 12.72 -2.72 -1.50
C ALA A 207 13.98 -1.91 -1.83
N LEU A 208 13.85 -0.75 -2.49
CA LEU A 208 14.97 0.19 -2.73
C LEU A 208 15.43 0.93 -1.47
N GLN A 209 14.64 0.94 -0.39
CA GLN A 209 14.86 1.79 0.78
C GLN A 209 14.91 1.01 2.09
N TYR A 210 14.27 -0.14 2.16
CA TYR A 210 14.11 -0.95 3.35
C TYR A 210 14.59 -2.38 3.12
N ASP A 211 15.09 -2.99 4.18
CA ASP A 211 15.49 -4.39 4.16
C ASP A 211 14.27 -5.30 4.05
N VAL A 212 14.43 -6.39 3.31
CA VAL A 212 13.40 -7.41 3.13
C VAL A 212 13.49 -8.41 4.27
N HIS A 213 12.42 -8.58 5.01
CA HIS A 213 12.30 -9.61 6.06
C HIS A 213 10.83 -10.03 6.22
N PRO A 214 10.52 -11.22 6.79
CA PRO A 214 9.16 -11.77 6.82
C PRO A 214 8.13 -10.91 7.54
N PHE A 215 8.57 -10.06 8.48
CA PHE A 215 7.68 -9.25 9.31
C PHE A 215 7.56 -7.79 8.85
N ILE A 216 8.07 -7.44 7.66
CA ILE A 216 8.00 -6.07 7.12
C ILE A 216 6.53 -5.59 6.99
N GLY A 217 5.59 -6.52 6.74
CA GLY A 217 4.17 -6.25 6.72
C GLY A 217 3.64 -5.65 8.02
N ASN A 218 4.19 -6.03 9.18
CA ASN A 218 3.79 -5.51 10.48
C ASN A 218 4.17 -4.04 10.67
N THR A 219 5.19 -3.55 9.97
CA THR A 219 5.60 -2.14 10.00
C THR A 219 4.67 -1.28 9.15
N PHE A 220 4.36 -1.73 7.94
CA PHE A 220 3.59 -0.93 6.99
C PHE A 220 2.08 -1.21 7.04
N GLY A 221 1.65 -2.39 7.45
CA GLY A 221 0.25 -2.78 7.51
C GLY A 221 -0.62 -1.85 8.37
N PRO A 222 -0.28 -1.65 9.64
CA PRO A 222 -1.02 -0.74 10.50
C PRO A 222 -1.02 0.71 9.99
N LEU A 223 0.08 1.17 9.38
CA LEU A 223 0.17 2.51 8.78
C LEU A 223 -0.76 2.66 7.58
N ILE A 224 -0.71 1.72 6.63
CA ILE A 224 -1.54 1.74 5.43
C ILE A 224 -3.01 1.69 5.82
N PHE A 225 -3.36 0.82 6.76
CA PHE A 225 -4.73 0.70 7.26
C PHE A 225 -5.20 1.98 7.96
N MET A 226 -4.37 2.53 8.85
CA MET A 226 -4.65 3.80 9.53
C MET A 226 -4.90 4.93 8.53
N ILE A 227 -4.04 5.07 7.51
CA ILE A 227 -4.18 6.09 6.47
C ILE A 227 -5.46 5.87 5.65
N CYS A 228 -5.78 4.60 5.34
CA CYS A 228 -6.99 4.22 4.61
C CYS A 228 -8.25 4.63 5.37
N VAL A 229 -8.32 4.32 6.67
CA VAL A 229 -9.45 4.68 7.55
C VAL A 229 -9.52 6.20 7.74
N LEU A 230 -8.38 6.85 7.98
CA LEU A 230 -8.32 8.30 8.17
C LEU A 230 -8.78 9.07 6.92
N GLY A 231 -8.44 8.57 5.74
CA GLY A 231 -8.90 9.14 4.47
C GLY A 231 -10.39 8.94 4.21
N GLY A 232 -10.97 7.95 4.86
CA GLY A 232 -12.31 7.41 4.62
C GLY A 232 -12.23 6.14 3.77
N LEU A 233 -12.75 5.04 4.32
CA LEU A 233 -12.72 3.73 3.67
C LEU A 233 -13.39 3.79 2.29
N GLY A 234 -12.68 3.34 1.25
CA GLY A 234 -13.13 3.39 -0.14
C GLY A 234 -12.96 4.76 -0.83
N ASN A 235 -12.53 5.80 -0.12
CA ASN A 235 -12.30 7.12 -0.70
C ASN A 235 -10.81 7.30 -1.09
N MET A 236 -10.53 7.21 -2.39
CA MET A 236 -9.16 7.30 -2.90
C MET A 236 -8.52 8.67 -2.67
N ILE A 237 -9.30 9.75 -2.85
CA ILE A 237 -8.78 11.12 -2.68
C ILE A 237 -8.47 11.37 -1.21
N GLY A 238 -9.37 10.92 -0.31
CA GLY A 238 -9.16 11.00 1.12
C GLY A 238 -7.92 10.22 1.58
N GLY A 239 -7.74 8.99 1.10
CA GLY A 239 -6.56 8.17 1.38
C GLY A 239 -5.26 8.83 0.90
N PHE A 240 -5.28 9.43 -0.29
CA PHE A 240 -4.13 10.16 -0.81
C PHE A 240 -3.74 11.35 0.09
N ILE A 241 -4.71 12.18 0.48
CA ILE A 241 -4.48 13.33 1.38
C ILE A 241 -4.00 12.86 2.76
N ALA A 242 -4.64 11.83 3.32
CA ALA A 242 -4.28 11.27 4.62
C ALA A 242 -2.83 10.74 4.64
N ALA A 243 -2.38 10.11 3.53
CA ALA A 243 -1.00 9.65 3.40
C ALA A 243 0.01 10.80 3.52
N PHE A 244 -0.27 11.95 2.88
CA PHE A 244 0.58 13.14 3.01
C PHE A 244 0.61 13.68 4.43
N ILE A 245 -0.53 13.77 5.09
CA ILE A 245 -0.63 14.28 6.47
C ILE A 245 0.17 13.37 7.42
N ILE A 246 -0.08 12.06 7.39
CA ILE A 246 0.57 11.10 8.28
C ILE A 246 2.07 11.03 8.03
N SER A 247 2.50 11.01 6.77
CA SER A 247 3.93 11.00 6.44
C SER A 247 4.65 12.25 6.93
N GLN A 248 4.02 13.43 6.88
CA GLN A 248 4.59 14.66 7.42
C GLN A 248 4.71 14.59 8.95
N ILE A 249 3.71 14.04 9.64
CA ILE A 249 3.76 13.86 11.09
C ILE A 249 4.90 12.92 11.48
N ILE A 250 5.06 11.80 10.76
CA ILE A 250 6.14 10.84 11.01
C ILE A 250 7.50 11.49 10.77
N ALA A 251 7.67 12.23 9.67
CA ALA A 251 8.96 12.82 9.31
C ALA A 251 9.34 13.97 10.23
N ILE A 252 8.43 14.90 10.51
CA ILE A 252 8.66 16.05 11.38
C ILE A 252 8.74 15.60 12.85
N GLY A 253 7.88 14.65 13.26
CA GLY A 253 7.95 14.07 14.60
C GLY A 253 9.26 13.33 14.85
N GLY A 254 9.78 12.62 13.85
CA GLY A 254 11.10 11.96 13.93
C GLY A 254 12.27 12.94 14.03
N TYR A 255 12.12 14.16 13.51
CA TYR A 255 13.11 15.22 13.67
C TYR A 255 13.13 15.81 15.10
N TYR A 256 11.98 16.09 15.70
CA TYR A 256 11.90 16.71 17.03
C TYR A 256 12.06 15.72 18.18
N PHE A 257 11.70 14.45 17.96
CA PHE A 257 11.69 13.41 18.99
C PHE A 257 12.53 12.20 18.54
N SER A 258 11.96 11.04 18.58
CA SER A 258 12.53 9.81 18.01
C SER A 258 11.60 9.23 16.95
N THR A 259 12.13 8.35 16.12
CA THR A 259 11.33 7.67 15.08
C THR A 259 10.17 6.91 15.71
N GLU A 260 10.39 6.21 16.83
CA GLU A 260 9.35 5.45 17.55
C GLU A 260 8.24 6.36 18.07
N LEU A 261 8.62 7.49 18.66
CA LEU A 261 7.64 8.45 19.20
C LEU A 261 6.82 9.11 18.09
N SER A 262 7.39 9.29 16.89
CA SER A 262 6.67 9.85 15.75
C SER A 262 5.54 8.94 15.28
N TYR A 263 5.72 7.63 15.32
CA TYR A 263 4.63 6.66 15.06
C TYR A 263 3.54 6.75 16.13
N VAL A 264 3.92 6.85 17.41
CA VAL A 264 2.95 7.04 18.51
C VAL A 264 2.13 8.31 18.29
N LEU A 265 2.77 9.42 17.91
CA LEU A 265 2.07 10.68 17.60
C LEU A 265 1.10 10.53 16.43
N ALA A 266 1.51 9.83 15.36
CA ALA A 266 0.65 9.57 14.21
C ALA A 266 -0.59 8.74 14.60
N PHE A 267 -0.42 7.67 15.40
CA PHE A 267 -1.53 6.87 15.90
C PHE A 267 -2.41 7.62 16.89
N MET A 268 -1.82 8.45 17.75
CA MET A 268 -2.59 9.30 18.67
C MET A 268 -3.45 10.30 17.90
N LEU A 269 -2.89 10.97 16.89
CA LEU A 269 -3.65 11.87 16.03
C LEU A 269 -4.78 11.11 15.31
N PHE A 270 -4.52 9.91 14.83
CA PHE A 270 -5.53 9.06 14.21
C PHE A 270 -6.69 8.79 15.18
N ILE A 271 -6.40 8.37 16.43
CA ILE A 271 -7.42 8.11 17.44
C ILE A 271 -8.26 9.38 17.69
N VAL A 272 -7.61 10.52 17.91
CA VAL A 272 -8.31 11.80 18.16
C VAL A 272 -9.21 12.18 16.98
N LEU A 273 -8.70 12.03 15.75
CA LEU A 273 -9.50 12.34 14.55
C LEU A 273 -10.70 11.40 14.40
N MET A 274 -10.55 10.11 14.75
CA MET A 274 -11.66 9.15 14.69
C MET A 274 -12.74 9.44 15.74
N PHE A 275 -12.40 10.02 16.90
CA PHE A 275 -13.39 10.52 17.86
C PHE A 275 -14.15 11.74 17.35
N ILE A 276 -13.47 12.64 16.60
CA ILE A 276 -14.09 13.89 16.10
C ILE A 276 -14.83 13.63 14.78
N ARG A 277 -14.26 12.82 13.89
CA ARG A 277 -14.81 12.49 12.56
C ARG A 277 -14.65 11.00 12.23
N PRO A 278 -15.56 10.14 12.72
CA PRO A 278 -15.47 8.69 12.50
C PRO A 278 -15.59 8.28 11.02
N GLN A 279 -16.05 9.18 10.15
CA GLN A 279 -16.16 8.93 8.70
C GLN A 279 -14.85 9.24 7.94
N GLY A 280 -13.79 9.69 8.63
CA GLY A 280 -12.54 10.12 8.03
C GLY A 280 -12.55 11.59 7.57
N ILE A 281 -11.40 12.05 7.02
CA ILE A 281 -11.20 13.47 6.63
C ILE A 281 -12.12 13.87 5.47
N VAL A 282 -12.31 12.98 4.51
CA VAL A 282 -13.08 13.21 3.27
C VAL A 282 -14.27 12.24 3.18
N GLY A 283 -14.63 11.59 4.28
CA GLY A 283 -15.80 10.71 4.36
C GLY A 283 -17.10 11.49 4.15
N ARG A 284 -18.08 10.88 3.45
CA ARG A 284 -19.44 11.37 3.32
C ARG A 284 -20.29 10.88 4.47
#